data_7fdc6230f20353225c62bbb4a460804c
#
_entry.id   7fdc6230f20353225c62bbb4a460804c
#
_cell.length_a   1.000
_cell.length_b   1.000
_cell.length_c   1.000
_cell.angle_alpha   90.00
_cell.angle_beta   90.00
_cell.angle_gamma   90.00
#
_symmetry.space_group_name_H-M   'P 1'
#
loop_
_entity.id
_entity.type
_entity.pdbx_description
1 polymer ?
#
loop_
_entity_poly.entity_id
_entity_poly.type
_entity_poly.pdbx_seq_one_letter_code
_entity_poly.pdbx_strand_id
1 'polypeptide(L)'
;AISCNNQDALGVSYEISGKGMFEKLNQIPECRSFYKKSLTDIFNEVNNTSGTTLTLSPTNTSQLFYSVQYNQTAFSFLRMMAARYGEWFYYNGTEMVLEAPSGDAIELHTGQDVNNIDVSAKLVSPPLNTSSFNRHSGEVLSHQLQSNAGNGFIGASQHAGEAAYGGNQSMTHISAAATQQLLTDMGTLSQKASAANAVIVRAQGNSNKIKLAAKIKLMDAAGNSDGEYIITEVHHSCRTGDNYQNQFVAVPAEVEVPPYTNPFLFSLCKSQPAKVVKNDDDDGLDRIKVH
;
A
#
# COMPACT_ATOMS: atom_id res chain seq x y z
N ALA A 1 5.20 16.77 -20.69
CA ALA A 1 5.79 16.91 -22.05
C ALA A 1 4.73 17.44 -23.00
N ILE A 2 5.17 18.21 -23.98
CA ILE A 2 4.33 18.70 -25.08
C ILE A 2 5.05 18.28 -26.36
N SER A 3 4.35 17.51 -27.21
CA SER A 3 4.84 17.19 -28.55
C SER A 3 3.90 17.78 -29.60
N CYS A 4 4.47 18.17 -30.73
CA CYS A 4 3.75 18.74 -31.87
C CYS A 4 4.01 17.83 -33.06
N ASN A 5 2.94 17.24 -33.61
CA ASN A 5 2.99 16.47 -34.85
C ASN A 5 2.38 17.29 -35.99
N ASN A 6 3.15 17.58 -37.03
CA ASN A 6 2.69 18.22 -38.24
C ASN A 6 2.46 17.12 -39.29
N GLN A 7 1.19 16.87 -39.61
CA GLN A 7 0.81 15.94 -40.68
C GLN A 7 0.35 16.78 -41.85
N ASP A 8 1.11 16.76 -42.94
CA ASP A 8 1.03 17.66 -44.11
C ASP A 8 -0.36 17.84 -44.76
N ALA A 9 -1.32 16.99 -44.48
CA ALA A 9 -2.67 17.07 -45.07
C ALA A 9 -3.80 17.28 -44.05
N LEU A 10 -3.53 17.12 -42.73
CA LEU A 10 -4.57 17.07 -41.69
C LEU A 10 -4.42 18.14 -40.61
N GLY A 11 -3.44 19.04 -40.75
CA GLY A 11 -3.18 20.09 -39.78
C GLY A 11 -2.21 19.71 -38.69
N VAL A 12 -2.03 20.61 -37.73
CA VAL A 12 -1.14 20.44 -36.59
C VAL A 12 -1.88 19.78 -35.43
N SER A 13 -1.38 18.67 -34.92
CA SER A 13 -1.86 18.03 -33.68
C SER A 13 -0.87 18.23 -32.53
N TYR A 14 -1.40 18.48 -31.35
CA TYR A 14 -0.61 18.61 -30.13
C TYR A 14 -0.95 17.46 -29.20
N GLU A 15 0.09 16.79 -28.70
CA GLU A 15 -0.03 15.83 -27.62
C GLU A 15 0.54 16.45 -26.33
N ILE A 16 -0.29 16.51 -25.29
CA ILE A 16 0.10 17.03 -23.98
C ILE A 16 0.03 15.91 -22.98
N SER A 17 1.19 15.58 -22.37
CA SER A 17 1.26 14.62 -21.28
C SER A 17 1.74 15.30 -19.99
N GLY A 18 1.15 14.91 -18.88
CA GLY A 18 1.47 15.45 -17.57
C GLY A 18 1.45 14.37 -16.50
N LYS A 19 2.02 14.69 -15.36
CA LYS A 19 1.98 13.85 -14.15
C LYS A 19 1.36 14.65 -13.01
N GLY A 20 0.79 13.94 -12.04
CA GLY A 20 0.20 14.55 -10.87
C GLY A 20 1.25 15.24 -9.98
N MET A 21 0.75 16.00 -8.99
CA MET A 21 1.57 16.79 -8.06
C MET A 21 2.64 15.96 -7.32
N PHE A 22 2.39 14.69 -7.10
CA PHE A 22 3.33 13.76 -6.45
C PHE A 22 4.66 13.60 -7.22
N GLU A 23 4.72 13.97 -8.50
CA GLU A 23 5.97 13.94 -9.26
C GLU A 23 7.02 14.89 -8.71
N LYS A 24 6.63 15.93 -7.96
CA LYS A 24 7.56 16.78 -7.22
C LYS A 24 8.36 16.00 -6.15
N LEU A 25 7.74 14.97 -5.58
CA LEU A 25 8.40 14.07 -4.61
C LEU A 25 9.28 13.00 -5.27
N ASN A 26 9.19 12.86 -6.58
CA ASN A 26 9.86 11.80 -7.35
C ASN A 26 11.09 12.30 -8.13
N GLN A 27 11.76 13.36 -7.66
CA GLN A 27 12.86 13.98 -8.41
C GLN A 27 14.20 13.32 -8.12
N ILE A 28 14.78 13.59 -6.98
CA ILE A 28 16.16 13.22 -6.64
C ILE A 28 16.15 12.22 -5.49
N PRO A 29 16.89 11.10 -5.62
CA PRO A 29 17.10 10.20 -4.49
C PRO A 29 17.90 10.88 -3.37
N GLU A 30 17.48 10.68 -2.14
CA GLU A 30 18.08 11.26 -0.94
C GLU A 30 18.39 10.19 0.10
N CYS A 31 19.24 10.55 1.07
CA CYS A 31 19.54 9.75 2.24
C CYS A 31 19.17 10.56 3.49
N ARG A 32 18.24 10.05 4.28
CA ARG A 32 17.79 10.64 5.55
C ARG A 32 17.58 9.55 6.59
N SER A 33 17.74 9.88 7.85
CA SER A 33 17.44 8.99 8.97
C SER A 33 16.44 9.64 9.93
N PHE A 34 15.53 8.83 10.43
CA PHE A 34 14.47 9.25 11.34
C PHE A 34 14.57 8.41 12.61
N TYR A 35 14.81 9.07 13.74
CA TYR A 35 14.93 8.42 15.04
C TYR A 35 13.79 8.85 15.96
N LYS A 36 13.05 7.87 16.48
CA LYS A 36 11.89 8.09 17.35
C LYS A 36 10.88 9.08 16.76
N LYS A 37 10.48 8.86 15.51
CA LYS A 37 9.48 9.66 14.79
C LYS A 37 8.23 8.82 14.51
N SER A 38 7.06 9.43 14.54
CA SER A 38 5.82 8.83 14.05
C SER A 38 5.76 8.84 12.52
N LEU A 39 4.82 8.09 11.92
CA LEU A 39 4.57 8.18 10.47
C LEU A 39 4.23 9.61 10.05
N THR A 40 3.36 10.28 10.81
CA THR A 40 2.97 11.67 10.55
C THR A 40 4.18 12.60 10.54
N ASP A 41 5.10 12.47 11.51
CA ASP A 41 6.33 13.28 11.55
C ASP A 41 7.21 13.03 10.32
N ILE A 42 7.41 11.75 9.96
CA ILE A 42 8.23 11.37 8.81
C ILE A 42 7.64 11.93 7.51
N PHE A 43 6.33 11.74 7.30
CA PHE A 43 5.65 12.23 6.10
C PHE A 43 5.73 13.75 5.98
N ASN A 44 5.50 14.50 7.07
CA ASN A 44 5.62 15.94 7.09
C ASN A 44 7.06 16.39 6.80
N GLU A 45 8.06 15.80 7.45
CA GLU A 45 9.46 16.16 7.27
C GLU A 45 9.95 15.90 5.84
N VAL A 46 9.57 14.78 5.26
CA VAL A 46 9.90 14.45 3.85
C VAL A 46 9.18 15.37 2.88
N ASN A 47 7.92 15.72 3.16
CA ASN A 47 7.11 16.57 2.30
C ASN A 47 7.51 18.06 2.35
N ASN A 48 8.09 18.55 3.44
CA ASN A 48 8.45 19.96 3.63
C ASN A 48 9.35 20.52 2.50
N THR A 49 10.14 19.65 1.86
CA THR A 49 11.01 20.05 0.76
C THR A 49 10.30 20.16 -0.59
N SER A 50 9.15 19.55 -0.75
CA SER A 50 8.42 19.49 -2.04
C SER A 50 7.32 20.55 -2.16
N GLY A 51 6.79 21.04 -1.03
CA GLY A 51 5.66 21.97 -0.99
C GLY A 51 4.37 21.37 -1.60
N THR A 52 4.19 20.06 -1.53
CA THR A 52 2.93 19.40 -1.94
C THR A 52 1.92 19.44 -0.81
N THR A 53 0.63 19.48 -1.15
CA THR A 53 -0.43 19.34 -0.14
C THR A 53 -0.56 17.89 0.28
N LEU A 54 -0.62 17.66 1.60
CA LEU A 54 -0.63 16.33 2.20
C LEU A 54 -1.62 16.30 3.37
N THR A 55 -2.59 15.40 3.30
CA THR A 55 -3.51 15.10 4.41
C THR A 55 -3.07 13.81 5.10
N LEU A 56 -2.89 13.88 6.43
CA LEU A 56 -2.34 12.77 7.23
C LEU A 56 -3.27 12.40 8.38
N SER A 57 -3.76 11.18 8.33
CA SER A 57 -4.53 10.52 9.40
C SER A 57 -4.22 9.02 9.40
N PRO A 58 -2.95 8.62 9.62
CA PRO A 58 -2.58 7.21 9.59
C PRO A 58 -3.19 6.45 10.77
N THR A 59 -3.49 5.19 10.54
CA THR A 59 -3.96 4.27 11.59
C THR A 59 -2.86 3.98 12.61
N ASN A 60 -1.61 3.84 12.13
CA ASN A 60 -0.45 3.65 13.00
C ASN A 60 0.08 5.01 13.49
N THR A 61 -0.21 5.32 14.73
CA THR A 61 0.25 6.54 15.43
C THR A 61 1.48 6.30 16.30
N SER A 62 2.01 5.08 16.32
CA SER A 62 3.13 4.70 17.17
C SER A 62 4.42 5.39 16.77
N GLN A 63 5.27 5.66 17.76
CA GLN A 63 6.62 6.17 17.53
C GLN A 63 7.50 5.03 17.01
N LEU A 64 8.07 5.20 15.82
CA LEU A 64 9.00 4.25 15.20
C LEU A 64 10.40 4.48 15.76
N PHE A 65 11.06 3.40 16.19
CA PHE A 65 12.39 3.52 16.77
C PHE A 65 13.40 4.11 15.78
N TYR A 66 13.42 3.56 14.56
CA TYR A 66 14.36 4.00 13.52
C TYR A 66 13.82 3.70 12.11
N SER A 67 13.92 4.66 11.22
CA SER A 67 13.60 4.50 9.80
C SER A 67 14.63 5.21 8.94
N VAL A 68 14.93 4.67 7.77
CA VAL A 68 15.93 5.23 6.86
C VAL A 68 15.36 5.33 5.46
N GLN A 69 15.45 6.51 4.88
CA GLN A 69 15.41 6.72 3.44
C GLN A 69 16.84 6.57 2.93
N TYR A 70 17.11 5.59 2.09
CA TYR A 70 18.43 5.35 1.57
C TYR A 70 18.44 5.30 0.04
N ASN A 71 19.00 6.32 -0.58
CA ASN A 71 19.08 6.45 -2.04
C ASN A 71 17.72 6.21 -2.74
N GLN A 72 16.68 6.78 -2.17
CA GLN A 72 15.30 6.69 -2.65
C GLN A 72 14.73 8.09 -2.86
N THR A 73 13.87 8.25 -3.87
CA THR A 73 13.07 9.48 -3.98
C THR A 73 12.13 9.59 -2.81
N ALA A 74 11.73 10.81 -2.45
CA ALA A 74 10.77 11.05 -1.38
C ALA A 74 9.48 10.25 -1.60
N PHE A 75 8.94 10.24 -2.81
CA PHE A 75 7.73 9.46 -3.15
C PHE A 75 7.92 7.96 -2.93
N SER A 76 9.03 7.39 -3.42
CA SER A 76 9.33 5.96 -3.25
C SER A 76 9.46 5.57 -1.78
N PHE A 77 10.09 6.43 -0.98
CA PHE A 77 10.23 6.21 0.46
C PHE A 77 8.89 6.28 1.20
N LEU A 78 8.09 7.33 0.96
CA LEU A 78 6.76 7.46 1.59
C LEU A 78 5.83 6.31 1.21
N ARG A 79 5.86 5.90 -0.06
CA ARG A 79 5.10 4.73 -0.53
C ARG A 79 5.57 3.43 0.14
N MET A 80 6.87 3.25 0.30
CA MET A 80 7.44 2.10 1.04
C MET A 80 7.00 2.12 2.50
N MET A 81 7.02 3.27 3.16
CA MET A 81 6.56 3.40 4.55
C MET A 81 5.07 3.08 4.68
N ALA A 82 4.22 3.62 3.79
CA ALA A 82 2.80 3.29 3.77
C ALA A 82 2.56 1.79 3.58
N ALA A 83 3.25 1.17 2.62
CA ALA A 83 3.14 -0.27 2.36
C ALA A 83 3.61 -1.12 3.56
N ARG A 84 4.70 -0.71 4.21
CA ARG A 84 5.26 -1.43 5.37
C ARG A 84 4.32 -1.44 6.56
N TYR A 85 3.59 -0.34 6.80
CA TYR A 85 2.70 -0.18 7.95
C TYR A 85 1.22 -0.39 7.62
N GLY A 86 0.90 -0.79 6.38
CA GLY A 86 -0.47 -1.10 5.96
C GLY A 86 -1.36 0.12 5.83
N GLU A 87 -0.77 1.27 5.54
CA GLU A 87 -1.50 2.53 5.42
C GLU A 87 -1.96 2.79 3.99
N TRP A 88 -3.16 3.31 3.82
CA TRP A 88 -3.66 3.77 2.54
C TRP A 88 -2.99 5.09 2.17
N PHE A 89 -2.23 5.08 1.06
CA PHE A 89 -1.55 6.25 0.54
C PHE A 89 -1.88 6.44 -0.93
N TYR A 90 -2.60 7.49 -1.24
CA TYR A 90 -3.15 7.74 -2.57
C TYR A 90 -3.27 9.23 -2.90
N TYR A 91 -3.50 9.53 -4.17
CA TYR A 91 -3.80 10.88 -4.65
C TYR A 91 -5.31 10.98 -4.91
N ASN A 92 -5.98 11.93 -4.26
CA ASN A 92 -7.45 12.09 -4.35
C ASN A 92 -7.91 12.98 -5.52
N GLY A 93 -6.95 13.47 -6.36
CA GLY A 93 -7.18 14.42 -7.45
C GLY A 93 -6.68 15.84 -7.14
N THR A 94 -6.49 16.19 -5.88
CA THR A 94 -6.01 17.50 -5.43
C THR A 94 -4.79 17.42 -4.53
N GLU A 95 -4.70 16.40 -3.70
CA GLU A 95 -3.63 16.25 -2.70
C GLU A 95 -3.28 14.77 -2.49
N MET A 96 -2.13 14.55 -1.86
CA MET A 96 -1.75 13.22 -1.37
C MET A 96 -2.40 12.97 -0.01
N VAL A 97 -2.94 11.78 0.18
CA VAL A 97 -3.69 11.38 1.37
C VAL A 97 -3.08 10.12 1.97
N LEU A 98 -2.76 10.17 3.26
CA LEU A 98 -2.39 9.02 4.08
C LEU A 98 -3.50 8.78 5.10
N GLU A 99 -4.55 8.10 4.69
CA GLU A 99 -5.76 7.86 5.50
C GLU A 99 -6.55 6.69 4.91
N ALA A 100 -7.21 5.91 5.77
CA ALA A 100 -8.11 4.87 5.32
C ALA A 100 -9.30 5.45 4.53
N PRO A 101 -9.72 4.81 3.43
CA PRO A 101 -10.87 5.26 2.65
C PRO A 101 -12.11 5.42 3.51
N SER A 102 -12.73 6.59 3.46
CA SER A 102 -13.91 6.97 4.25
C SER A 102 -15.02 7.51 3.36
N GLY A 103 -16.20 7.73 3.94
CA GLY A 103 -17.38 8.25 3.24
C GLY A 103 -18.34 7.15 2.77
N ASP A 104 -19.46 7.60 2.22
CA ASP A 104 -20.54 6.73 1.76
C ASP A 104 -20.16 6.04 0.44
N ALA A 105 -20.68 4.82 0.25
CA ALA A 105 -20.47 4.07 -0.98
C ALA A 105 -21.31 4.66 -2.13
N ILE A 106 -20.69 4.82 -3.28
CA ILE A 106 -21.35 5.24 -4.52
C ILE A 106 -22.07 4.02 -5.10
N GLU A 107 -23.38 4.06 -5.22
CA GLU A 107 -24.13 3.01 -5.89
C GLU A 107 -23.88 3.03 -7.39
N LEU A 108 -23.56 1.86 -7.96
CA LEU A 108 -23.30 1.63 -9.37
C LEU A 108 -24.14 0.45 -9.87
N HIS A 109 -25.01 0.70 -10.82
CA HIS A 109 -25.91 -0.30 -11.37
C HIS A 109 -25.28 -1.03 -12.56
N THR A 110 -25.24 -2.36 -12.47
CA THR A 110 -24.78 -3.23 -13.53
C THR A 110 -25.66 -3.09 -14.77
N GLY A 111 -25.03 -2.88 -15.92
CA GLY A 111 -25.70 -2.63 -17.20
C GLY A 111 -26.07 -1.17 -17.48
N GLN A 112 -25.92 -0.28 -16.47
CA GLN A 112 -26.11 1.18 -16.63
C GLN A 112 -24.82 1.95 -16.40
N ASP A 113 -24.28 1.87 -15.17
CA ASP A 113 -23.08 2.60 -14.75
C ASP A 113 -21.82 1.78 -14.93
N VAL A 114 -21.96 0.45 -14.85
CA VAL A 114 -20.84 -0.52 -14.87
C VAL A 114 -21.18 -1.70 -15.76
N ASN A 115 -20.19 -2.11 -16.56
CA ASN A 115 -20.26 -3.28 -17.43
C ASN A 115 -18.98 -4.11 -17.28
N ASN A 116 -18.96 -5.33 -17.84
CA ASN A 116 -17.79 -6.20 -17.89
C ASN A 116 -17.13 -6.41 -16.50
N ILE A 117 -17.94 -6.77 -15.52
CA ILE A 117 -17.45 -7.05 -14.17
C ILE A 117 -16.76 -8.42 -14.17
N ASP A 118 -15.48 -8.45 -13.78
CA ASP A 118 -14.68 -9.66 -13.57
C ASP A 118 -14.27 -9.72 -12.10
N VAL A 119 -14.65 -10.80 -11.42
CA VAL A 119 -14.29 -11.05 -10.02
C VAL A 119 -13.32 -12.22 -9.98
N SER A 120 -12.08 -11.95 -9.59
CA SER A 120 -11.03 -12.95 -9.45
C SER A 120 -10.75 -13.21 -7.97
N ALA A 121 -10.80 -14.47 -7.56
CA ALA A 121 -10.40 -14.90 -6.22
C ALA A 121 -9.14 -15.77 -6.29
N LYS A 122 -8.20 -15.54 -5.39
CA LYS A 122 -6.98 -16.34 -5.23
C LYS A 122 -7.07 -17.16 -3.97
N LEU A 123 -6.58 -18.38 -4.01
CA LEU A 123 -6.40 -19.18 -2.80
C LEU A 123 -5.29 -18.53 -1.97
N VAL A 124 -5.60 -18.11 -0.75
CA VAL A 124 -4.63 -17.50 0.16
C VAL A 124 -4.59 -18.31 1.46
N SER A 125 -3.38 -18.58 1.91
CA SER A 125 -3.14 -19.21 3.20
C SER A 125 -2.25 -18.26 4.02
N PRO A 126 -2.84 -17.52 4.95
CA PRO A 126 -2.08 -16.59 5.77
C PRO A 126 -1.14 -17.34 6.72
N PRO A 127 0.03 -16.78 7.06
CA PRO A 127 0.91 -17.38 8.04
C PRO A 127 0.25 -17.40 9.41
N LEU A 128 0.27 -18.56 10.08
CA LEU A 128 -0.22 -18.72 11.44
C LEU A 128 0.90 -18.70 12.48
N ASN A 129 2.13 -18.99 12.08
CA ASN A 129 3.28 -18.97 12.96
C ASN A 129 4.29 -17.95 12.47
N THR A 130 4.76 -17.10 13.36
CA THR A 130 5.83 -16.14 13.08
C THR A 130 6.97 -16.32 14.04
N SER A 131 8.20 -16.21 13.56
CA SER A 131 9.41 -16.28 14.38
C SER A 131 10.43 -15.23 13.97
N SER A 132 11.25 -14.78 14.93
CA SER A 132 12.35 -13.85 14.70
C SER A 132 13.45 -14.09 15.71
N PHE A 133 14.70 -13.86 15.34
CA PHE A 133 15.83 -13.93 16.25
C PHE A 133 16.13 -12.55 16.84
N ASN A 134 16.06 -12.44 18.16
CA ASN A 134 16.45 -11.23 18.87
C ASN A 134 17.97 -11.24 19.10
N ARG A 135 18.69 -10.38 18.41
CA ARG A 135 20.16 -10.30 18.48
C ARG A 135 20.68 -9.76 19.83
N HIS A 136 19.86 -9.03 20.57
CA HIS A 136 20.26 -8.48 21.88
C HIS A 136 20.19 -9.52 22.98
N SER A 137 19.11 -10.33 23.01
CA SER A 137 18.95 -11.37 24.04
C SER A 137 19.50 -12.74 23.61
N GLY A 138 19.80 -12.93 22.32
CA GLY A 138 20.18 -14.25 21.77
C GLY A 138 19.02 -15.25 21.70
N GLU A 139 17.78 -14.79 21.85
CA GLU A 139 16.59 -15.64 21.93
C GLU A 139 15.83 -15.67 20.61
N VAL A 140 15.14 -16.79 20.38
CA VAL A 140 14.16 -16.91 19.30
C VAL A 140 12.80 -16.45 19.82
N LEU A 141 12.30 -15.35 19.30
CA LEU A 141 10.93 -14.93 19.51
C LEU A 141 10.02 -15.74 18.59
N SER A 142 8.90 -16.22 19.10
CA SER A 142 7.89 -16.91 18.31
C SER A 142 6.48 -16.48 18.74
N HIS A 143 5.56 -16.46 17.78
CA HIS A 143 4.16 -16.14 18.05
C HIS A 143 3.26 -16.93 17.11
N GLN A 144 2.23 -17.51 17.70
CA GLN A 144 1.16 -18.18 16.96
C GLN A 144 -0.01 -17.22 16.79
N LEU A 145 -0.32 -16.92 15.54
CA LEU A 145 -1.46 -16.09 15.17
C LEU A 145 -2.71 -16.94 15.08
N GLN A 146 -3.85 -16.37 15.42
CA GLN A 146 -5.13 -17.02 15.20
C GLN A 146 -5.52 -16.92 13.73
N SER A 147 -6.11 -17.97 13.18
CA SER A 147 -6.76 -17.88 11.87
C SER A 147 -7.92 -16.90 11.99
N ASN A 148 -7.92 -15.88 11.17
CA ASN A 148 -8.99 -14.89 11.12
C ASN A 148 -9.57 -14.92 9.69
N ALA A 149 -10.18 -16.05 9.34
CA ALA A 149 -10.87 -16.17 8.08
C ALA A 149 -12.06 -15.20 8.06
N GLY A 150 -12.03 -14.24 7.14
CA GLY A 150 -13.12 -13.29 6.92
C GLY A 150 -14.41 -13.98 6.46
N ASN A 151 -15.44 -13.21 6.25
CA ASN A 151 -16.69 -13.67 5.64
C ASN A 151 -16.65 -13.51 4.11
N GLY A 152 -17.71 -13.92 3.43
CA GLY A 152 -17.88 -13.69 2.00
C GLY A 152 -16.77 -14.32 1.14
N PHE A 153 -16.39 -13.63 0.08
CA PHE A 153 -15.38 -14.12 -0.88
C PHE A 153 -13.99 -14.22 -0.28
N ILE A 154 -13.60 -13.33 0.63
CA ILE A 154 -12.30 -13.38 1.31
C ILE A 154 -12.22 -14.64 2.18
N GLY A 155 -13.25 -14.89 3.01
CA GLY A 155 -13.30 -16.06 3.85
C GLY A 155 -13.30 -17.38 3.06
N ALA A 156 -14.07 -17.45 1.98
CA ALA A 156 -14.05 -18.61 1.08
C ALA A 156 -12.66 -18.85 0.47
N SER A 157 -11.97 -17.80 0.04
CA SER A 157 -10.61 -17.86 -0.49
C SER A 157 -9.59 -18.35 0.55
N GLN A 158 -9.70 -17.88 1.79
CA GLN A 158 -8.83 -18.29 2.90
C GLN A 158 -9.08 -19.75 3.29
N HIS A 159 -10.33 -20.17 3.49
CA HIS A 159 -10.66 -21.56 3.81
C HIS A 159 -10.21 -22.54 2.71
N ALA A 160 -10.41 -22.18 1.44
CA ALA A 160 -9.96 -22.99 0.34
C ALA A 160 -8.41 -23.05 0.26
N GLY A 161 -7.73 -21.94 0.59
CA GLY A 161 -6.27 -21.89 0.68
C GLY A 161 -5.72 -22.72 1.84
N GLU A 162 -6.32 -22.65 3.01
CA GLU A 162 -5.96 -23.49 4.17
C GLU A 162 -6.15 -24.98 3.86
N ALA A 163 -7.23 -25.34 3.20
CA ALA A 163 -7.49 -26.72 2.77
C ALA A 163 -6.47 -27.23 1.73
N ALA A 164 -6.05 -26.35 0.80
CA ALA A 164 -5.13 -26.70 -0.29
C ALA A 164 -3.66 -26.74 0.15
N TYR A 165 -3.24 -25.81 1.03
CA TYR A 165 -1.83 -25.62 1.40
C TYR A 165 -1.48 -26.09 2.81
N GLY A 166 -2.45 -26.48 3.60
CA GLY A 166 -2.31 -26.86 5.01
C GLY A 166 -2.28 -25.65 5.95
N GLY A 167 -2.97 -25.74 7.07
CA GLY A 167 -3.22 -24.64 8.00
C GLY A 167 -2.07 -24.23 8.92
N ASN A 168 -0.81 -24.68 8.71
CA ASN A 168 0.31 -24.43 9.61
C ASN A 168 1.52 -23.78 8.90
N GLN A 169 1.26 -22.76 8.09
CA GLN A 169 2.34 -22.03 7.45
C GLN A 169 3.12 -21.20 8.47
N SER A 170 4.43 -21.35 8.46
CA SER A 170 5.36 -20.63 9.35
C SER A 170 6.14 -19.60 8.55
N MET A 171 6.28 -18.41 9.11
CA MET A 171 7.07 -17.33 8.53
C MET A 171 8.19 -16.92 9.49
N THR A 172 9.43 -16.98 9.02
CA THR A 172 10.59 -16.52 9.78
C THR A 172 11.01 -15.14 9.29
N HIS A 173 11.06 -14.19 10.21
CA HIS A 173 11.52 -12.83 9.93
C HIS A 173 13.03 -12.75 10.03
N ILE A 174 13.70 -12.47 8.92
CA ILE A 174 15.16 -12.32 8.85
C ILE A 174 15.60 -10.98 9.45
N SER A 175 14.79 -9.93 9.32
CA SER A 175 15.02 -8.66 10.02
C SER A 175 14.44 -8.76 11.41
N ALA A 176 15.34 -8.83 12.40
CA ALA A 176 15.01 -9.02 13.80
C ALA A 176 13.88 -8.10 14.26
N ALA A 177 12.73 -8.67 14.59
CA ALA A 177 11.79 -8.02 15.47
C ALA A 177 12.48 -7.93 16.84
N ALA A 178 12.75 -6.70 17.28
CA ALA A 178 13.44 -6.49 18.56
C ALA A 178 12.56 -6.83 19.78
N THR A 179 11.25 -6.96 19.58
CA THR A 179 10.26 -7.22 20.63
C THR A 179 9.20 -8.21 20.17
N GLN A 180 8.61 -8.92 21.12
CA GLN A 180 7.47 -9.80 20.88
C GLN A 180 6.28 -9.06 20.28
N GLN A 181 6.02 -7.82 20.71
CA GLN A 181 4.93 -7.00 20.18
C GLN A 181 5.14 -6.70 18.69
N LEU A 182 6.35 -6.28 18.31
CA LEU A 182 6.66 -5.99 16.90
C LEU A 182 6.49 -7.25 16.02
N LEU A 183 6.89 -8.42 16.53
CA LEU A 183 6.69 -9.69 15.82
C LEU A 183 5.21 -10.00 15.60
N THR A 184 4.40 -9.80 16.64
CA THR A 184 2.93 -9.98 16.59
C THR A 184 2.29 -9.01 15.59
N ASP A 185 2.66 -7.74 15.63
CA ASP A 185 2.14 -6.70 14.73
C ASP A 185 2.47 -7.00 13.27
N MET A 186 3.71 -7.41 12.99
CA MET A 186 4.13 -7.80 11.63
C MET A 186 3.39 -9.04 11.13
N GLY A 187 3.19 -10.03 11.98
CA GLY A 187 2.44 -11.23 11.65
C GLY A 187 0.97 -10.92 11.36
N THR A 188 0.32 -10.14 12.22
CA THR A 188 -1.06 -9.70 12.03
C THR A 188 -1.22 -8.90 10.72
N LEU A 189 -0.28 -7.98 10.47
CA LEU A 189 -0.28 -7.19 9.24
C LEU A 189 -0.09 -8.05 7.99
N SER A 190 0.71 -9.13 8.08
CA SER A 190 0.88 -10.10 6.99
C SER A 190 -0.40 -10.87 6.70
N GLN A 191 -1.19 -11.23 7.73
CA GLN A 191 -2.50 -11.84 7.54
C GLN A 191 -3.48 -10.89 6.86
N LYS A 192 -3.55 -9.63 7.31
CA LYS A 192 -4.37 -8.59 6.68
C LYS A 192 -3.98 -8.33 5.22
N ALA A 193 -2.68 -8.29 4.92
CA ALA A 193 -2.16 -8.16 3.57
C ALA A 193 -2.54 -9.34 2.67
N SER A 194 -2.52 -10.55 3.20
CA SER A 194 -2.98 -11.75 2.50
C SER A 194 -4.48 -11.66 2.17
N ALA A 195 -5.31 -11.27 3.14
CA ALA A 195 -6.74 -11.05 2.94
C ALA A 195 -7.03 -9.97 1.89
N ALA A 196 -6.32 -8.84 1.93
CA ALA A 196 -6.48 -7.73 0.99
C ALA A 196 -6.14 -8.09 -0.47
N ASN A 197 -5.39 -9.18 -0.67
CA ASN A 197 -5.02 -9.71 -1.98
C ASN A 197 -5.86 -10.93 -2.41
N ALA A 198 -6.82 -11.36 -1.59
CA ALA A 198 -7.61 -12.55 -1.85
C ALA A 198 -8.56 -12.39 -3.03
N VAL A 199 -9.20 -11.23 -3.12
CA VAL A 199 -10.25 -10.95 -4.11
C VAL A 199 -9.97 -9.62 -4.81
N ILE A 200 -10.06 -9.65 -6.13
CA ILE A 200 -9.88 -8.47 -6.98
C ILE A 200 -11.05 -8.39 -7.95
N VAL A 201 -11.67 -7.22 -8.02
CA VAL A 201 -12.73 -6.90 -8.98
C VAL A 201 -12.19 -5.94 -10.03
N ARG A 202 -12.41 -6.26 -11.29
CA ARG A 202 -12.14 -5.39 -12.44
C ARG A 202 -13.43 -5.10 -13.14
N ALA A 203 -13.64 -3.83 -13.49
CA ALA A 203 -14.84 -3.46 -14.21
C ALA A 203 -14.61 -2.26 -15.12
N GLN A 204 -15.54 -2.07 -16.07
CA GLN A 204 -15.63 -0.89 -16.93
C GLN A 204 -16.89 -0.14 -16.60
N GLY A 205 -16.83 1.19 -16.61
CA GLY A 205 -17.95 2.04 -16.29
C GLY A 205 -17.95 3.35 -17.09
N ASN A 206 -19.01 4.12 -16.89
CA ASN A 206 -19.20 5.44 -17.50
C ASN A 206 -19.47 6.54 -16.46
N SER A 207 -19.43 6.21 -15.17
CA SER A 207 -19.65 7.17 -14.10
C SER A 207 -18.40 8.01 -13.83
N ASN A 208 -18.50 9.32 -13.90
CA ASN A 208 -17.43 10.26 -13.58
C ASN A 208 -17.18 10.41 -12.06
N LYS A 209 -17.99 9.77 -11.22
CA LYS A 209 -17.83 9.77 -9.76
C LYS A 209 -16.74 8.82 -9.27
N ILE A 210 -16.28 7.91 -10.15
CA ILE A 210 -15.26 6.91 -9.82
C ILE A 210 -13.91 7.60 -9.64
N LYS A 211 -13.25 7.36 -8.49
CA LYS A 211 -11.92 7.89 -8.17
C LYS A 211 -11.18 6.94 -7.23
N LEU A 212 -9.88 7.12 -7.11
CA LEU A 212 -9.06 6.34 -6.16
C LEU A 212 -9.59 6.47 -4.73
N ALA A 213 -9.56 5.36 -4.01
CA ALA A 213 -10.03 5.20 -2.63
C ALA A 213 -11.54 5.48 -2.43
N ALA A 214 -12.33 5.67 -3.50
CA ALA A 214 -13.78 5.75 -3.37
C ALA A 214 -14.35 4.36 -2.99
N LYS A 215 -15.33 4.37 -2.09
CA LYS A 215 -16.17 3.20 -1.84
C LYS A 215 -17.27 3.13 -2.87
N ILE A 216 -17.51 1.95 -3.39
CA ILE A 216 -18.59 1.67 -4.34
C ILE A 216 -19.43 0.51 -3.84
N LYS A 217 -20.71 0.52 -4.18
CA LYS A 217 -21.63 -0.57 -3.97
C LYS A 217 -22.17 -1.01 -5.32
N LEU A 218 -21.88 -2.25 -5.69
CA LEU A 218 -22.40 -2.82 -6.93
C LEU A 218 -23.82 -3.29 -6.72
N MET A 219 -24.71 -2.92 -7.64
CA MET A 219 -26.11 -3.29 -7.63
C MET A 219 -26.40 -4.11 -8.88
N ASP A 220 -27.08 -5.25 -8.73
CA ASP A 220 -27.56 -6.03 -9.86
C ASP A 220 -28.72 -5.33 -10.58
N ALA A 221 -29.18 -5.88 -11.70
CA ALA A 221 -30.30 -5.35 -12.46
C ALA A 221 -31.65 -5.40 -11.70
N ALA A 222 -31.75 -6.21 -10.65
CA ALA A 222 -32.92 -6.31 -9.80
C ALA A 222 -32.85 -5.35 -8.59
N GLY A 223 -31.74 -4.65 -8.40
CA GLY A 223 -31.53 -3.72 -7.29
C GLY A 223 -31.01 -4.39 -6.02
N ASN A 224 -30.48 -5.62 -6.09
CA ASN A 224 -29.82 -6.24 -4.96
C ASN A 224 -28.33 -5.86 -4.94
N SER A 225 -27.74 -5.86 -3.76
CA SER A 225 -26.32 -5.57 -3.60
C SER A 225 -25.45 -6.79 -3.93
N ASP A 226 -24.49 -6.60 -4.86
CA ASP A 226 -23.44 -7.56 -5.19
C ASP A 226 -22.15 -7.30 -4.40
N GLY A 227 -22.21 -6.49 -3.35
CA GLY A 227 -21.11 -6.19 -2.45
C GLY A 227 -20.63 -4.75 -2.50
N GLU A 228 -19.79 -4.43 -1.51
CA GLU A 228 -19.13 -3.13 -1.41
C GLU A 228 -17.64 -3.28 -1.63
N TYR A 229 -17.04 -2.32 -2.33
CA TYR A 229 -15.65 -2.38 -2.75
C TYR A 229 -14.97 -1.02 -2.61
N ILE A 230 -13.63 -1.02 -2.51
CA ILE A 230 -12.78 0.16 -2.51
C ILE A 230 -11.96 0.19 -3.81
N ILE A 231 -11.99 1.29 -4.52
CA ILE A 231 -11.26 1.45 -5.78
C ILE A 231 -9.78 1.66 -5.50
N THR A 232 -8.93 0.80 -6.06
CA THR A 232 -7.46 0.83 -5.91
C THR A 232 -6.74 1.36 -7.14
N GLU A 233 -7.36 1.22 -8.31
CA GLU A 233 -6.81 1.74 -9.58
C GLU A 233 -7.96 2.27 -10.44
N VAL A 234 -7.74 3.33 -11.19
CA VAL A 234 -8.70 3.86 -12.14
C VAL A 234 -7.99 4.46 -13.34
N HIS A 235 -8.53 4.16 -14.51
CA HIS A 235 -8.15 4.76 -15.78
C HIS A 235 -9.37 5.43 -16.42
N HIS A 236 -9.29 6.72 -16.67
CA HIS A 236 -10.33 7.49 -17.33
C HIS A 236 -9.95 7.75 -18.79
N SER A 237 -10.89 7.58 -19.71
CA SER A 237 -10.70 7.90 -21.11
C SER A 237 -11.89 8.70 -21.66
N CYS A 238 -11.58 9.73 -22.43
CA CYS A 238 -12.55 10.52 -23.16
C CYS A 238 -11.91 10.96 -24.48
N ARG A 239 -12.50 10.61 -25.60
CA ARG A 239 -12.05 10.98 -26.93
C ARG A 239 -13.09 11.89 -27.59
N THR A 240 -12.64 12.76 -28.47
CA THR A 240 -13.53 13.57 -29.27
C THR A 240 -14.46 12.68 -30.12
N GLY A 241 -15.76 12.80 -29.92
CA GLY A 241 -16.77 11.99 -30.59
C GLY A 241 -17.13 10.67 -29.91
N ASP A 242 -16.39 10.27 -28.86
CA ASP A 242 -16.69 9.09 -28.03
C ASP A 242 -17.30 9.49 -26.69
N ASN A 243 -18.03 8.55 -26.10
CA ASN A 243 -18.51 8.69 -24.73
C ASN A 243 -17.35 8.54 -23.73
N TYR A 244 -17.47 9.23 -22.61
CA TYR A 244 -16.58 9.01 -21.46
C TYR A 244 -16.69 7.56 -20.96
N GLN A 245 -15.54 6.96 -20.68
CA GLN A 245 -15.42 5.62 -20.12
C GLN A 245 -14.33 5.59 -19.04
N ASN A 246 -14.47 4.68 -18.10
CA ASN A 246 -13.43 4.36 -17.16
C ASN A 246 -13.27 2.83 -17.01
N GLN A 247 -12.09 2.44 -16.59
CA GLN A 247 -11.76 1.10 -16.15
C GLN A 247 -11.18 1.20 -14.74
N PHE A 248 -11.61 0.33 -13.85
CA PHE A 248 -11.14 0.36 -12.49
C PHE A 248 -10.87 -1.02 -11.93
N VAL A 249 -9.99 -1.05 -10.92
CA VAL A 249 -9.72 -2.20 -10.08
C VAL A 249 -10.15 -1.86 -8.67
N ALA A 250 -10.81 -2.80 -8.03
CA ALA A 250 -11.30 -2.64 -6.66
C ALA A 250 -11.07 -3.90 -5.84
N VAL A 251 -11.05 -3.75 -4.53
CA VAL A 251 -11.00 -4.82 -3.54
C VAL A 251 -12.23 -4.75 -2.64
N PRO A 252 -12.64 -5.84 -1.99
CA PRO A 252 -13.75 -5.81 -1.04
C PRO A 252 -13.57 -4.72 0.03
N ALA A 253 -14.66 -4.02 0.39
CA ALA A 253 -14.60 -2.92 1.35
C ALA A 253 -14.27 -3.37 2.79
N GLU A 254 -14.37 -4.66 3.07
CA GLU A 254 -14.02 -5.27 4.35
C GLU A 254 -12.52 -5.43 4.59
N VAL A 255 -11.66 -5.16 3.57
CA VAL A 255 -10.21 -5.20 3.75
C VAL A 255 -9.74 -4.06 4.67
N GLU A 256 -8.92 -4.40 5.65
CA GLU A 256 -8.44 -3.44 6.64
C GLU A 256 -7.20 -2.66 6.16
N VAL A 257 -6.47 -3.21 5.19
CA VAL A 257 -5.23 -2.63 4.67
C VAL A 257 -5.21 -2.65 3.14
N PRO A 258 -4.46 -1.77 2.49
CA PRO A 258 -4.37 -1.78 1.03
C PRO A 258 -3.68 -3.03 0.48
N PRO A 259 -4.00 -3.45 -0.76
CA PRO A 259 -3.42 -4.65 -1.38
C PRO A 259 -1.90 -4.62 -1.52
N TYR A 260 -1.28 -3.44 -1.56
CA TYR A 260 0.17 -3.28 -1.65
C TYR A 260 0.89 -3.42 -0.30
N THR A 261 0.20 -3.74 0.78
CA THR A 261 0.77 -3.90 2.12
C THR A 261 1.83 -4.99 2.14
N ASN A 262 3.00 -4.66 2.66
CA ASN A 262 4.10 -5.59 2.84
C ASN A 262 4.96 -5.18 4.05
N PRO A 263 4.77 -5.80 5.22
CA PRO A 263 5.48 -5.45 6.45
C PRO A 263 7.00 -5.73 6.42
N PHE A 264 7.49 -6.42 5.38
CA PHE A 264 8.92 -6.75 5.21
C PHE A 264 9.70 -5.72 4.40
N LEU A 265 9.05 -4.69 3.89
CA LEU A 265 9.73 -3.64 3.14
C LEU A 265 10.61 -2.80 4.06
N PHE A 266 11.84 -2.58 3.63
CA PHE A 266 12.80 -1.66 4.25
C PHE A 266 13.81 -1.16 3.22
N SER A 267 14.47 -0.06 3.53
CA SER A 267 15.53 0.47 2.66
C SER A 267 16.73 -0.45 2.64
N LEU A 268 17.15 -0.86 1.45
CA LEU A 268 18.32 -1.70 1.26
C LEU A 268 19.57 -0.81 1.13
N CYS A 269 20.41 -0.82 2.17
CA CYS A 269 21.68 -0.13 2.15
C CYS A 269 22.74 -0.97 1.43
N LYS A 270 23.49 -0.35 0.51
CA LYS A 270 24.67 -0.98 -0.11
C LYS A 270 25.87 -0.88 0.83
N SER A 271 26.86 -1.74 0.61
CA SER A 271 28.16 -1.63 1.30
C SER A 271 28.78 -0.26 1.00
N GLN A 272 29.23 0.41 2.06
CA GLN A 272 29.83 1.74 1.97
C GLN A 272 30.95 1.88 2.99
N PRO A 273 31.98 2.67 2.71
CA PRO A 273 33.01 2.98 3.69
C PRO A 273 32.43 3.80 4.84
N ALA A 274 32.89 3.56 6.05
CA ALA A 274 32.49 4.32 7.22
C ALA A 274 33.73 4.55 8.12
N LYS A 275 33.73 5.68 8.83
CA LYS A 275 34.76 5.99 9.82
C LYS A 275 34.27 5.61 11.21
N VAL A 276 35.01 4.78 11.91
CA VAL A 276 34.72 4.43 13.31
C VAL A 276 34.91 5.67 14.18
N VAL A 277 33.88 6.04 14.92
CA VAL A 277 33.88 7.19 15.85
C VAL A 277 34.04 6.73 17.30
N LYS A 278 33.42 5.58 17.66
CA LYS A 278 33.51 4.98 19.00
C LYS A 278 33.45 3.46 18.84
N ASN A 279 34.31 2.76 19.57
CA ASN A 279 34.36 1.29 19.63
C ASN A 279 34.09 0.75 21.04
N ASP A 280 33.61 1.59 21.92
CA ASP A 280 33.19 1.27 23.27
C ASP A 280 31.66 1.26 23.30
N ASP A 281 31.11 0.07 23.51
CA ASP A 281 29.66 -0.17 23.53
C ASP A 281 29.17 -0.25 24.98
N ASP A 282 28.36 0.71 25.37
CA ASP A 282 27.83 0.83 26.72
C ASP A 282 26.96 -0.38 27.16
N ASP A 283 26.43 -1.15 26.18
CA ASP A 283 25.62 -2.35 26.42
C ASP A 283 26.43 -3.66 26.36
N GLY A 284 27.74 -3.60 26.09
CA GLY A 284 28.63 -4.78 26.05
C GLY A 284 28.31 -5.75 24.87
N LEU A 285 27.75 -5.28 23.77
CA LEU A 285 27.38 -6.07 22.58
C LEU A 285 28.40 -5.99 21.45
N ASP A 286 29.60 -5.45 21.74
CA ASP A 286 30.71 -5.28 20.77
C ASP A 286 30.32 -4.48 19.50
N ARG A 287 29.38 -3.54 19.65
CA ARG A 287 28.98 -2.65 18.55
C ARG A 287 29.95 -1.48 18.39
N ILE A 288 30.12 -1.03 17.17
CA ILE A 288 30.90 0.18 16.86
C ILE A 288 29.96 1.31 16.39
N LYS A 289 30.26 2.53 16.81
CA LYS A 289 29.61 3.73 16.27
C LYS A 289 30.42 4.20 15.06
N VAL A 290 29.75 4.36 13.95
CA VAL A 290 30.35 4.83 12.67
C VAL A 290 29.71 6.14 12.22
N HIS A 291 30.47 6.88 11.41
CA HIS A 291 30.04 8.09 10.73
C HIS A 291 30.38 7.98 9.24
#